data_d037f04cf6d915150784346306e3d858
#
_entry.id   d037f04cf6d915150784346306e3d858
#
_cell.length_a   1.000
_cell.length_b   1.000
_cell.length_c   1.000
_cell.angle_alpha   90.00
_cell.angle_beta   90.00
_cell.angle_gamma   90.00
#
_symmetry.space_group_name_H-M   'P 1'
#
loop_
_entity.id
_entity.type
_entity.pdbx_description
1 polymer ?
#
loop_
_entity_poly.entity_id
_entity_poly.type
_entity_poly.pdbx_seq_one_letter_code
_entity_poly.pdbx_strand_id
1 'polypeptide(L)'
;NPLCYGLFVSFFPQMVQGPISRFDQLAPQLTAERKLCWDDLQIGIQLALWGYFKKIVIADRAAVLVNNVIMENCPYGGAVIALGILFYCIQLYCDFSGGIDITRGVARMFGIDMTLNFRRPLFSTSLTDYWRRWHITLGAWMRDYVFYPLAFSKPFGKLGKWARKHFKGMMGKICATSTATFIVYLIIGIWHGANFRYIA
;
A
#
# COMPACT_ATOMS: atom_id res chain seq x y z
N ASN A 1 16.04 -2.68 -23.11
CA ASN A 1 17.46 -2.65 -22.71
C ASN A 1 17.61 -3.32 -21.34
N PRO A 2 18.36 -4.45 -21.24
CA PRO A 2 18.57 -5.18 -19.97
C PRO A 2 19.21 -4.33 -18.87
N LEU A 3 20.12 -3.40 -19.21
CA LEU A 3 20.77 -2.52 -18.25
C LEU A 3 19.77 -1.54 -17.63
N CYS A 4 18.86 -0.99 -18.43
CA CYS A 4 17.81 -0.12 -17.93
C CYS A 4 16.84 -0.86 -17.01
N TYR A 5 16.51 -2.11 -17.34
CA TYR A 5 15.70 -2.96 -16.48
C TYR A 5 16.42 -3.33 -15.18
N GLY A 6 17.71 -3.66 -15.27
CA GLY A 6 18.56 -3.90 -14.10
C GLY A 6 18.60 -2.70 -13.17
N LEU A 7 18.81 -1.49 -13.72
CA LEU A 7 18.79 -0.24 -12.96
C LEU A 7 17.42 0.00 -12.29
N PHE A 8 16.33 -0.23 -13.01
CA PHE A 8 14.98 -0.11 -12.45
C PHE A 8 14.77 -1.05 -11.26
N VAL A 9 15.14 -2.32 -11.39
CA VAL A 9 14.94 -3.33 -10.31
C VAL A 9 15.86 -3.05 -9.13
N SER A 10 17.09 -2.59 -9.36
CA SER A 10 18.07 -2.29 -8.30
C SER A 10 17.96 -0.90 -7.69
N PHE A 11 16.96 -0.12 -8.10
CA PHE A 11 16.79 1.24 -7.56
C PHE A 11 16.44 1.20 -6.07
N PHE A 12 17.44 1.47 -5.23
CA PHE A 12 17.41 1.20 -3.79
C PHE A 12 16.24 1.84 -3.02
N PRO A 13 15.70 3.04 -3.37
CA PRO A 13 14.59 3.61 -2.61
C PRO A 13 13.30 2.77 -2.68
N GLN A 14 13.11 1.94 -3.72
CA GLN A 14 11.92 1.09 -3.83
C GLN A 14 12.11 -0.33 -3.27
N MET A 15 13.34 -0.76 -2.95
CA MET A 15 13.63 -2.18 -2.66
C MET A 15 13.05 -2.67 -1.33
N VAL A 16 13.01 -1.85 -0.29
CA VAL A 16 12.60 -2.26 1.06
C VAL A 16 11.17 -1.86 1.36
N GLN A 17 10.85 -0.58 1.30
CA GLN A 17 9.56 -0.03 1.71
C GLN A 17 9.03 1.04 0.74
N GLY A 18 9.66 1.21 -0.41
CA GLY A 18 9.30 2.22 -1.39
C GLY A 18 7.96 1.94 -2.10
N PRO A 19 7.40 2.94 -2.78
CA PRO A 19 6.25 2.74 -3.65
C PRO A 19 6.56 1.72 -4.74
N ILE A 20 5.60 0.87 -5.11
CA ILE A 20 5.73 -0.07 -6.22
C ILE A 20 5.65 0.72 -7.52
N SER A 21 6.82 1.10 -8.02
CA SER A 21 6.93 1.93 -9.23
C SER A 21 6.67 1.11 -10.49
N ARG A 22 6.14 1.76 -11.52
CA ARG A 22 6.00 1.18 -12.85
C ARG A 22 7.24 1.44 -13.68
N PHE A 23 7.64 0.45 -14.49
CA PHE A 23 8.82 0.56 -15.34
C PHE A 23 8.72 1.75 -16.32
N ASP A 24 7.56 1.94 -16.94
CA ASP A 24 7.27 3.03 -17.86
C ASP A 24 7.33 4.42 -17.22
N GLN A 25 7.12 4.53 -15.91
CA GLN A 25 7.16 5.79 -15.16
C GLN A 25 8.54 6.09 -14.57
N LEU A 26 9.22 5.08 -14.05
CA LEU A 26 10.47 5.25 -13.32
C LEU A 26 11.70 5.14 -14.24
N ALA A 27 11.74 4.20 -15.18
CA ALA A 27 12.90 3.96 -16.03
C ALA A 27 13.32 5.19 -16.86
N PRO A 28 12.40 5.98 -17.46
CA PRO A 28 12.77 7.23 -18.13
C PRO A 28 13.44 8.24 -17.20
N GLN A 29 13.01 8.29 -15.93
CA GLN A 29 13.58 9.18 -14.95
C GLN A 29 14.99 8.75 -14.52
N LEU A 30 15.24 7.43 -14.44
CA LEU A 30 16.54 6.86 -14.05
C LEU A 30 17.60 7.03 -15.17
N THR A 31 17.18 7.09 -16.43
CA THR A 31 18.08 7.19 -17.59
C THR A 31 18.24 8.60 -18.14
N ALA A 32 17.44 9.56 -17.64
CA ALA A 32 17.56 10.96 -18.05
C ALA A 32 18.84 11.60 -17.48
N GLU A 33 19.49 12.42 -18.27
CA GLU A 33 20.57 13.27 -17.79
C GLU A 33 20.03 14.27 -16.76
N ARG A 34 20.62 14.29 -15.60
CA ARG A 34 20.20 15.15 -14.49
C ARG A 34 21.34 15.96 -13.94
N LYS A 35 21.04 17.19 -13.56
CA LYS A 35 21.94 18.03 -12.77
C LYS A 35 21.39 18.11 -11.36
N LEU A 36 22.28 18.15 -10.37
CA LEU A 36 21.90 18.42 -9.00
C LEU A 36 21.17 19.77 -8.93
N CYS A 37 19.94 19.76 -8.43
CA CYS A 37 19.11 20.92 -8.23
C CYS A 37 18.94 21.18 -6.75
N TRP A 38 19.17 22.42 -6.32
CA TRP A 38 19.02 22.79 -4.91
C TRP A 38 17.58 22.60 -4.40
N ASP A 39 16.59 22.91 -5.25
CA ASP A 39 15.18 22.74 -4.89
C ASP A 39 14.82 21.28 -4.68
N ASP A 40 15.33 20.37 -5.52
CA ASP A 40 15.11 18.93 -5.37
C ASP A 40 15.75 18.40 -4.08
N LEU A 41 16.95 18.87 -3.75
CA LEU A 41 17.63 18.53 -2.51
C LEU A 41 16.84 19.01 -1.29
N GLN A 42 16.41 20.27 -1.29
CA GLN A 42 15.65 20.86 -0.19
C GLN A 42 14.30 20.16 0.03
N ILE A 43 13.53 19.95 -1.04
CA ILE A 43 12.25 19.25 -0.98
C ILE A 43 12.45 17.79 -0.51
N GLY A 44 13.48 17.12 -1.03
CA GLY A 44 13.81 15.76 -0.66
C GLY A 44 14.16 15.62 0.83
N ILE A 45 15.00 16.52 1.35
CA ILE A 45 15.35 16.55 2.78
C ILE A 45 14.11 16.82 3.63
N GLN A 46 13.30 17.81 3.29
CA GLN A 46 12.07 18.12 4.04
C GLN A 46 11.12 16.92 4.09
N LEU A 47 10.93 16.23 2.95
CA LEU A 47 10.06 15.06 2.88
C LEU A 47 10.62 13.89 3.72
N ALA A 48 11.94 13.65 3.65
CA ALA A 48 12.59 12.63 4.44
C ALA A 48 12.49 12.92 5.95
N LEU A 49 12.74 14.16 6.38
CA LEU A 49 12.59 14.59 7.77
C LEU A 49 11.14 14.45 8.26
N TRP A 50 10.15 14.77 7.41
CA TRP A 50 8.75 14.55 7.71
C TRP A 50 8.42 13.05 7.87
N GLY A 51 9.01 12.20 7.03
CA GLY A 51 8.91 10.75 7.16
C GLY A 51 9.50 10.24 8.48
N TYR A 52 10.70 10.70 8.85
CA TYR A 52 11.33 10.38 10.14
C TYR A 52 10.51 10.86 11.33
N PHE A 53 9.94 12.06 11.26
CA PHE A 53 9.04 12.56 12.30
C PHE A 53 7.84 11.63 12.50
N LYS A 54 7.17 11.23 11.42
CA LYS A 54 6.05 10.26 11.51
C LYS A 54 6.48 8.93 12.11
N LYS A 55 7.63 8.40 11.68
CA LYS A 55 8.13 7.10 12.14
C LYS A 55 8.56 7.16 13.60
N ILE A 56 9.50 8.04 13.95
CA ILE A 56 10.18 8.03 15.25
C ILE A 56 9.32 8.71 16.34
N VAL A 57 8.70 9.86 16.00
CA VAL A 57 7.99 10.66 17.00
C VAL A 57 6.55 10.21 17.21
N ILE A 58 5.87 9.76 16.15
CA ILE A 58 4.47 9.35 16.27
C ILE A 58 4.36 7.82 16.37
N ALA A 59 4.81 7.08 15.35
CA ALA A 59 4.55 5.65 15.28
C ALA A 59 5.25 4.86 16.39
N ASP A 60 6.55 5.07 16.61
CA ASP A 60 7.31 4.32 17.62
C ASP A 60 6.85 4.66 19.04
N ARG A 61 6.35 5.90 19.29
CA ARG A 61 5.77 6.26 20.58
C ARG A 61 4.37 5.68 20.77
N ALA A 62 3.54 5.70 19.75
CA ALA A 62 2.24 5.05 19.78
C ALA A 62 2.37 3.52 19.98
N ALA A 63 3.40 2.88 19.40
CA ALA A 63 3.66 1.45 19.54
C ALA A 63 3.82 1.02 21.00
N VAL A 64 4.42 1.83 21.85
CA VAL A 64 4.57 1.53 23.28
C VAL A 64 3.20 1.36 23.94
N LEU A 65 2.27 2.27 23.69
CA LEU A 65 0.90 2.19 24.21
C LEU A 65 0.15 0.99 23.60
N VAL A 66 0.23 0.83 22.30
CA VAL A 66 -0.45 -0.24 21.56
C VAL A 66 -0.01 -1.62 22.07
N ASN A 67 1.30 -1.84 22.20
CA ASN A 67 1.85 -3.12 22.68
C ASN A 67 1.43 -3.45 24.13
N ASN A 68 1.20 -2.43 24.96
CA ASN A 68 0.72 -2.63 26.33
C ASN A 68 -0.78 -2.91 26.41
N VAL A 69 -1.56 -2.42 25.44
CA VAL A 69 -3.03 -2.55 25.45
C VAL A 69 -3.48 -3.78 24.64
N ILE A 70 -2.83 -4.09 23.52
CA ILE A 70 -3.17 -5.23 22.64
C ILE A 70 -2.30 -6.43 22.99
N MET A 71 -2.47 -6.96 24.21
CA MET A 71 -1.80 -8.18 24.66
C MET A 71 -2.83 -9.29 24.98
N GLU A 72 -2.39 -10.56 24.97
CA GLU A 72 -3.28 -11.73 25.13
C GLU A 72 -4.11 -11.71 26.42
N ASN A 73 -3.59 -11.22 27.52
CA ASN A 73 -4.30 -11.12 28.81
C ASN A 73 -4.47 -9.65 29.20
N CYS A 74 -5.10 -8.86 28.31
CA CYS A 74 -5.30 -7.43 28.52
C CYS A 74 -6.12 -7.15 29.80
N PRO A 75 -5.54 -6.49 30.83
CA PRO A 75 -6.24 -6.22 32.08
C PRO A 75 -7.15 -4.99 31.99
N TYR A 76 -7.21 -4.32 30.86
CA TYR A 76 -7.87 -3.03 30.71
C TYR A 76 -9.33 -3.17 30.26
N GLY A 77 -10.17 -2.24 30.70
CA GLY A 77 -11.57 -2.15 30.27
C GLY A 77 -11.74 -1.73 28.82
N GLY A 78 -12.93 -1.96 28.26
CA GLY A 78 -13.22 -1.74 26.84
C GLY A 78 -12.90 -0.34 26.30
N ALA A 79 -13.03 0.70 27.11
CA ALA A 79 -12.67 2.07 26.70
C ALA A 79 -11.16 2.23 26.39
N VAL A 80 -10.30 1.59 27.21
CA VAL A 80 -8.84 1.60 27.00
C VAL A 80 -8.47 0.79 25.76
N ILE A 81 -9.14 -0.33 25.54
CA ILE A 81 -8.94 -1.16 24.33
C ILE A 81 -9.36 -0.36 23.08
N ALA A 82 -10.50 0.34 23.11
CA ALA A 82 -10.94 1.18 22.00
C ALA A 82 -9.91 2.30 21.69
N LEU A 83 -9.35 2.93 22.73
CA LEU A 83 -8.26 3.88 22.57
C LEU A 83 -7.00 3.23 21.97
N GLY A 84 -6.63 2.04 22.43
CA GLY A 84 -5.53 1.26 21.87
C GLY A 84 -5.70 0.97 20.38
N ILE A 85 -6.91 0.60 19.94
CA ILE A 85 -7.23 0.39 18.52
C ILE A 85 -7.06 1.68 17.71
N LEU A 86 -7.52 2.82 18.23
CA LEU A 86 -7.33 4.12 17.58
C LEU A 86 -5.84 4.46 17.43
N PHE A 87 -5.06 4.27 18.48
CA PHE A 87 -3.60 4.48 18.44
C PHE A 87 -2.91 3.50 17.49
N TYR A 88 -3.40 2.26 17.40
CA TYR A 88 -2.89 1.29 16.40
C TYR A 88 -3.12 1.77 14.96
N CYS A 89 -4.28 2.33 14.65
CA CYS A 89 -4.54 2.90 13.32
C CYS A 89 -3.57 4.05 13.00
N ILE A 90 -3.31 4.94 13.97
CA ILE A 90 -2.38 6.05 13.83
C ILE A 90 -0.95 5.52 13.67
N GLN A 91 -0.54 4.57 14.52
CA GLN A 91 0.77 3.92 14.46
C GLN A 91 1.01 3.30 13.08
N LEU A 92 0.11 2.44 12.63
CA LEU A 92 0.23 1.75 11.35
C LEU A 92 0.34 2.72 10.17
N TYR A 93 -0.48 3.77 10.17
CA TYR A 93 -0.42 4.80 9.15
C TYR A 93 0.89 5.58 9.19
N CYS A 94 1.32 6.05 10.36
CA CYS A 94 2.53 6.87 10.49
C CYS A 94 3.80 6.05 10.24
N ASP A 95 3.84 4.78 10.66
CA ASP A 95 4.95 3.87 10.43
C ASP A 95 5.16 3.63 8.95
N PHE A 96 4.12 3.18 8.26
CA PHE A 96 4.23 2.84 6.85
C PHE A 96 4.35 4.08 5.96
N SER A 97 3.51 5.10 6.15
CA SER A 97 3.62 6.33 5.36
C SER A 97 4.91 7.10 5.64
N GLY A 98 5.46 6.98 6.86
CA GLY A 98 6.75 7.57 7.24
C GLY A 98 7.90 6.96 6.43
N GLY A 99 7.98 5.62 6.38
CA GLY A 99 8.98 4.93 5.56
C GLY A 99 8.87 5.27 4.07
N ILE A 100 7.65 5.35 3.55
CA ILE A 100 7.40 5.77 2.16
C ILE A 100 7.87 7.22 1.91
N ASP A 101 7.62 8.15 2.82
CA ASP A 101 8.06 9.53 2.64
C ASP A 101 9.58 9.67 2.75
N ILE A 102 10.25 8.88 3.60
CA ILE A 102 11.72 8.82 3.64
C ILE A 102 12.25 8.37 2.28
N THR A 103 11.75 7.26 1.73
CA THR A 103 12.24 6.72 0.47
C THR A 103 11.96 7.65 -0.71
N ARG A 104 10.78 8.30 -0.74
CA ARG A 104 10.44 9.32 -1.74
C ARG A 104 11.32 10.57 -1.60
N GLY A 105 11.58 10.98 -0.36
CA GLY A 105 12.47 12.11 -0.07
C GLY A 105 13.88 11.85 -0.57
N VAL A 106 14.42 10.65 -0.30
CA VAL A 106 15.74 10.24 -0.82
C VAL A 106 15.76 10.22 -2.35
N ALA A 107 14.74 9.64 -3.01
CA ALA A 107 14.64 9.64 -4.46
C ALA A 107 14.58 11.08 -5.02
N ARG A 108 13.84 11.96 -4.35
CA ARG A 108 13.71 13.37 -4.75
C ARG A 108 15.03 14.13 -4.69
N MET A 109 15.92 13.83 -3.74
CA MET A 109 17.27 14.43 -3.70
C MET A 109 18.09 14.12 -4.97
N PHE A 110 17.80 12.99 -5.65
CA PHE A 110 18.35 12.64 -6.96
C PHE A 110 17.52 13.19 -8.13
N GLY A 111 16.53 14.05 -7.87
CA GLY A 111 15.62 14.58 -8.88
C GLY A 111 14.61 13.56 -9.41
N ILE A 112 14.42 12.42 -8.72
CA ILE A 112 13.49 11.36 -9.12
C ILE A 112 12.19 11.51 -8.33
N ASP A 113 11.07 11.66 -9.04
CA ASP A 113 9.75 11.75 -8.41
C ASP A 113 9.06 10.38 -8.40
N MET A 114 8.93 9.79 -7.20
CA MET A 114 8.26 8.52 -7.01
C MET A 114 6.78 8.72 -6.73
N THR A 115 5.97 7.76 -7.19
CA THR A 115 4.51 7.78 -7.06
C THR A 115 4.07 7.90 -5.59
N LEU A 116 3.03 8.69 -5.35
CA LEU A 116 2.40 8.82 -4.03
C LEU A 116 1.73 7.51 -3.62
N ASN A 117 1.95 7.06 -2.39
CA ASN A 117 1.41 5.81 -1.88
C ASN A 117 0.28 5.99 -0.84
N PHE A 118 0.20 7.15 -0.22
CA PHE A 118 -0.83 7.51 0.77
C PHE A 118 -1.41 8.90 0.50
N ARG A 119 -2.74 9.03 0.60
CA ARG A 119 -3.45 10.29 0.40
C ARG A 119 -4.50 10.50 1.49
N ARG A 120 -4.03 10.78 2.73
CA ARG A 120 -4.90 11.02 3.91
C ARG A 120 -6.00 9.94 4.06
N PRO A 121 -5.66 8.64 4.17
CA PRO A 121 -6.65 7.55 4.15
C PRO A 121 -7.61 7.58 5.33
N LEU A 122 -7.19 8.07 6.50
CA LEU A 122 -8.04 8.15 7.70
C LEU A 122 -9.18 9.19 7.57
N PHE A 123 -9.15 10.05 6.55
CA PHE A 123 -10.21 11.00 6.21
C PHE A 123 -11.09 10.53 5.06
N SER A 124 -11.09 9.23 4.77
CA SER A 124 -11.96 8.66 3.74
C SER A 124 -13.43 8.65 4.21
N THR A 125 -14.35 8.83 3.25
CA THR A 125 -15.79 8.85 3.50
C THR A 125 -16.47 7.51 3.21
N SER A 126 -15.73 6.56 2.66
CA SER A 126 -16.19 5.19 2.37
C SER A 126 -15.03 4.21 2.33
N LEU A 127 -15.32 2.91 2.47
CA LEU A 127 -14.31 1.85 2.34
C LEU A 127 -13.64 1.86 0.96
N THR A 128 -14.40 2.15 -0.09
CA THR A 128 -13.86 2.29 -1.46
C THR A 128 -12.91 3.49 -1.57
N ASP A 129 -13.24 4.62 -0.94
CA ASP A 129 -12.39 5.80 -0.90
C ASP A 129 -11.14 5.54 -0.06
N TYR A 130 -11.26 4.79 1.04
CA TYR A 130 -10.11 4.37 1.86
C TYR A 130 -9.08 3.60 1.01
N TRP A 131 -9.47 2.58 0.28
CA TRP A 131 -8.57 1.79 -0.57
C TRP A 131 -8.00 2.56 -1.77
N ARG A 132 -8.60 3.67 -2.18
CA ARG A 132 -8.03 4.60 -3.16
C ARG A 132 -6.96 5.52 -2.59
N ARG A 133 -6.85 5.59 -1.26
CA ARG A 133 -5.95 6.48 -0.53
C ARG A 133 -4.88 5.74 0.26
N TRP A 134 -5.09 4.46 0.54
CA TRP A 134 -4.19 3.58 1.28
C TRP A 134 -3.41 2.69 0.33
N HIS A 135 -2.07 2.67 0.46
CA HIS A 135 -1.16 1.82 -0.32
C HIS A 135 -1.50 1.80 -1.82
N ILE A 136 -1.59 3.00 -2.41
CA ILE A 136 -2.14 3.25 -3.75
C ILE A 136 -1.44 2.42 -4.82
N THR A 137 -0.10 2.29 -4.73
CA THR A 137 0.69 1.56 -5.71
C THR A 137 0.45 0.06 -5.68
N LEU A 138 0.29 -0.55 -4.47
CA LEU A 138 -0.09 -1.96 -4.34
C LEU A 138 -1.50 -2.19 -4.90
N GLY A 139 -2.46 -1.33 -4.54
CA GLY A 139 -3.83 -1.43 -5.06
C GLY A 139 -3.89 -1.35 -6.58
N ALA A 140 -3.13 -0.43 -7.19
CA ALA A 140 -3.01 -0.32 -8.64
C ALA A 140 -2.35 -1.56 -9.25
N TRP A 141 -1.28 -2.08 -8.66
CA TRP A 141 -0.58 -3.27 -9.13
C TRP A 141 -1.50 -4.51 -9.09
N MET A 142 -2.14 -4.75 -7.95
CA MET A 142 -3.07 -5.88 -7.78
C MET A 142 -4.26 -5.81 -8.72
N ARG A 143 -4.81 -4.62 -8.94
CA ARG A 143 -5.89 -4.40 -9.90
C ARG A 143 -5.47 -4.77 -11.33
N ASP A 144 -4.31 -4.28 -11.77
CA ASP A 144 -3.91 -4.37 -13.17
C ASP A 144 -3.29 -5.74 -13.51
N TYR A 145 -2.56 -6.35 -12.57
CA TYR A 145 -1.84 -7.63 -12.82
C TYR A 145 -2.55 -8.86 -12.27
N VAL A 146 -3.49 -8.71 -11.35
CA VAL A 146 -4.22 -9.84 -10.77
C VAL A 146 -5.71 -9.76 -11.07
N PHE A 147 -6.37 -8.68 -10.63
CA PHE A 147 -7.83 -8.57 -10.74
C PHE A 147 -8.32 -8.57 -12.20
N TYR A 148 -7.79 -7.69 -13.05
CA TYR A 148 -8.24 -7.63 -14.45
C TYR A 148 -7.94 -8.89 -15.25
N PRO A 149 -6.74 -9.50 -15.20
CA PRO A 149 -6.49 -10.77 -15.85
C PRO A 149 -7.44 -11.90 -15.40
N LEU A 150 -7.76 -11.96 -14.10
CA LEU A 150 -8.75 -12.91 -13.58
C LEU A 150 -10.16 -12.59 -14.08
N ALA A 151 -10.62 -11.36 -13.87
CA ALA A 151 -11.99 -10.93 -14.16
C ALA A 151 -12.35 -11.08 -15.65
N PHE A 152 -11.39 -10.86 -16.55
CA PHE A 152 -11.57 -11.01 -18.00
C PHE A 152 -11.25 -12.40 -18.54
N SER A 153 -10.80 -13.33 -17.70
CA SER A 153 -10.50 -14.69 -18.13
C SER A 153 -11.75 -15.49 -18.53
N LYS A 154 -11.56 -16.46 -19.40
CA LYS A 154 -12.64 -17.37 -19.83
C LYS A 154 -13.35 -18.09 -18.67
N PRO A 155 -12.62 -18.61 -17.63
CA PRO A 155 -13.25 -19.22 -16.46
C PRO A 155 -14.19 -18.26 -15.71
N PHE A 156 -13.75 -17.03 -15.44
CA PHE A 156 -14.56 -16.03 -14.76
C PHE A 156 -15.75 -15.54 -15.59
N GLY A 157 -15.59 -15.49 -16.91
CA GLY A 157 -16.70 -15.24 -17.82
C GLY A 157 -17.78 -16.35 -17.74
N LYS A 158 -17.36 -17.64 -17.65
CA LYS A 158 -18.27 -18.77 -17.43
C LYS A 158 -18.94 -18.69 -16.05
N LEU A 159 -18.16 -18.43 -15.00
CA LEU A 159 -18.68 -18.24 -13.64
C LEU A 159 -19.75 -17.14 -13.59
N GLY A 160 -19.50 -15.99 -14.22
CA GLY A 160 -20.46 -14.89 -14.28
C GLY A 160 -21.76 -15.24 -15.04
N LYS A 161 -21.66 -16.02 -16.12
CA LYS A 161 -22.85 -16.54 -16.84
C LYS A 161 -23.63 -17.54 -15.98
N TRP A 162 -22.94 -18.47 -15.34
CA TRP A 162 -23.52 -19.44 -14.43
C TRP A 162 -24.23 -18.76 -13.25
N ALA A 163 -23.56 -17.80 -12.61
CA ALA A 163 -24.11 -17.07 -11.48
C ALA A 163 -25.39 -16.30 -11.84
N ARG A 164 -25.42 -15.62 -12.98
CA ARG A 164 -26.63 -14.93 -13.45
C ARG A 164 -27.78 -15.87 -13.76
N LYS A 165 -27.50 -17.12 -14.12
CA LYS A 165 -28.52 -18.14 -14.36
C LYS A 165 -29.14 -18.69 -13.06
N HIS A 166 -28.31 -18.84 -12.00
CA HIS A 166 -28.73 -19.50 -10.75
C HIS A 166 -29.13 -18.51 -9.65
N PHE A 167 -28.55 -17.32 -9.62
CA PHE A 167 -28.84 -16.28 -8.63
C PHE A 167 -29.58 -15.10 -9.26
N LYS A 168 -30.72 -14.75 -8.70
CA LYS A 168 -31.51 -13.57 -9.14
C LYS A 168 -30.94 -12.27 -8.56
N GLY A 169 -31.18 -11.14 -9.23
CA GLY A 169 -30.84 -9.81 -8.73
C GLY A 169 -29.34 -9.50 -8.69
N MET A 170 -28.93 -8.83 -7.62
CA MET A 170 -27.56 -8.34 -7.47
C MET A 170 -26.54 -9.48 -7.33
N MET A 171 -26.86 -10.55 -6.62
CA MET A 171 -25.95 -11.68 -6.39
C MET A 171 -25.43 -12.29 -7.69
N GLY A 172 -26.31 -12.51 -8.69
CA GLY A 172 -25.90 -13.04 -9.99
C GLY A 172 -24.98 -12.08 -10.78
N LYS A 173 -25.08 -10.77 -10.52
CA LYS A 173 -24.23 -9.76 -11.19
C LYS A 173 -22.83 -9.65 -10.57
N ILE A 174 -22.74 -9.73 -9.24
CA ILE A 174 -21.48 -9.46 -8.51
C ILE A 174 -20.66 -10.72 -8.21
N CYS A 175 -21.22 -11.94 -8.32
CA CYS A 175 -20.57 -13.18 -7.91
C CYS A 175 -19.14 -13.34 -8.49
N ALA A 176 -18.97 -13.21 -9.81
CA ALA A 176 -17.66 -13.37 -10.44
C ALA A 176 -16.68 -12.28 -9.99
N THR A 177 -17.14 -11.04 -9.88
CA THR A 177 -16.32 -9.91 -9.43
C THR A 177 -15.88 -10.09 -7.96
N SER A 178 -16.82 -10.49 -7.09
CA SER A 178 -16.53 -10.74 -5.68
C SER A 178 -15.54 -11.90 -5.50
N THR A 179 -15.67 -12.97 -6.29
CA THR A 179 -14.71 -14.09 -6.29
C THR A 179 -13.33 -13.62 -6.73
N ALA A 180 -13.22 -12.82 -7.79
CA ALA A 180 -11.94 -12.24 -8.22
C ALA A 180 -11.33 -11.35 -7.14
N THR A 181 -12.15 -10.51 -6.50
CA THR A 181 -11.72 -9.66 -5.37
C THR A 181 -11.24 -10.49 -4.19
N PHE A 182 -11.94 -11.55 -3.83
CA PHE A 182 -11.52 -12.46 -2.76
C PHE A 182 -10.15 -13.09 -3.04
N ILE A 183 -9.92 -13.54 -4.27
CA ILE A 183 -8.59 -14.06 -4.68
C ILE A 183 -7.51 -13.00 -4.56
N VAL A 184 -7.80 -11.74 -4.93
CA VAL A 184 -6.84 -10.62 -4.74
C VAL A 184 -6.49 -10.46 -3.26
N TYR A 185 -7.45 -10.48 -2.34
CA TYR A 185 -7.18 -10.38 -0.91
C TYR A 185 -6.38 -11.57 -0.38
N LEU A 186 -6.65 -12.79 -0.84
CA LEU A 186 -5.84 -13.96 -0.49
C LEU A 186 -4.38 -13.80 -0.94
N ILE A 187 -4.16 -13.32 -2.16
CA ILE A 187 -2.82 -13.07 -2.69
C ILE A 187 -2.11 -11.98 -1.87
N ILE A 188 -2.81 -10.90 -1.50
CA ILE A 188 -2.28 -9.86 -0.62
C ILE A 188 -1.90 -10.44 0.75
N GLY A 189 -2.75 -11.28 1.34
CA GLY A 189 -2.46 -11.95 2.61
C GLY A 189 -1.20 -12.81 2.54
N ILE A 190 -1.08 -13.65 1.52
CA ILE A 190 0.11 -14.49 1.28
C ILE A 190 1.37 -13.62 1.06
N TRP A 191 1.23 -12.51 0.33
CA TRP A 191 2.32 -11.56 0.07
C TRP A 191 2.81 -10.88 1.36
N HIS A 192 1.92 -10.57 2.31
CA HIS A 192 2.29 -9.99 3.60
C HIS A 192 3.07 -10.96 4.50
N GLY A 193 2.95 -12.27 4.30
CA GLY A 193 3.73 -13.26 5.05
C GLY A 193 3.14 -14.67 5.00
N ALA A 194 4.00 -15.68 5.13
CA ALA A 194 3.63 -17.09 5.13
C ALA A 194 3.04 -17.54 6.49
N ASN A 195 2.13 -16.75 7.09
CA ASN A 195 1.47 -17.08 8.35
C ASN A 195 -0.03 -16.97 8.18
N PHE A 196 -0.77 -17.94 8.72
CA PHE A 196 -2.25 -17.97 8.67
C PHE A 196 -2.91 -16.70 9.23
N ARG A 197 -2.26 -15.97 10.12
CA ARG A 197 -2.74 -14.66 10.65
C ARG A 197 -2.93 -13.59 9.55
N TYR A 198 -2.28 -13.73 8.40
CA TYR A 198 -2.44 -12.80 7.27
C TYR A 198 -3.51 -13.25 6.27
N ILE A 199 -4.04 -14.47 6.40
CA ILE A 199 -5.03 -15.07 5.50
C ILE A 199 -6.43 -15.06 6.13
N ALA A 200 -6.50 -15.08 7.46
CA ALA A 200 -7.73 -15.01 8.23
C ALA A 200 -8.17 -13.57 8.47
#